data_72f9da5f0d8e9a9ca41ddcd931556065
#
_entry.id   72f9da5f0d8e9a9ca41ddcd931556065
#
_cell.length_a   1.000
_cell.length_b   1.000
_cell.length_c   1.000
_cell.angle_alpha   90.00
_cell.angle_beta   90.00
_cell.angle_gamma   90.00
#
_symmetry.space_group_name_H-M   'P 1'
#
loop_
_entity.id
_entity.type
_entity.pdbx_description
1 polymer ?
#
loop_
_entity_poly.entity_id
_entity_poly.type
_entity_poly.pdbx_seq_one_letter_code
_entity_poly.pdbx_strand_id
1 'polypeptide(L)'
;GADLHAKRMIGMDAGGEGIFLVSSAGGGYVNYEIPFTRVPAQGQAVALSVRGLIGGHSAGMIDAERGNSIKILARTLYNLSKTCKFTISTISGGAKTNAIPRESDCVILLQQGTLEDVKASVAESEGKIKAELAFSDPDVSISVSAASADTMMDETASKKLLRALHLAPNGCQMMSKAIPGLVNASLNVGVVTTHEDKVVIELLIRNAADSLREMIADNLLDLADTIGITAYTFKEFPAFDYSAESPLRDLAMSLYEKTSGKKAEIRAVHGGTECGVFRTLCPGIDIIGFGPR
;
A
#
# COMPACT_ATOMS: atom_id res chain seq x y z
N GLY A 1 26.28 -12.15 10.83
CA GLY A 1 25.41 -13.22 10.29
C GLY A 1 26.19 -14.33 9.62
N ALA A 2 27.43 -14.07 9.13
CA ALA A 2 28.24 -15.09 8.42
C ALA A 2 28.68 -16.31 9.28
N ASP A 3 28.57 -16.22 10.60
CA ASP A 3 29.01 -17.26 11.53
C ASP A 3 27.85 -18.08 12.14
N LEU A 4 26.63 -17.89 11.65
CA LEU A 4 25.48 -18.67 12.11
C LEU A 4 25.33 -19.95 11.27
N HIS A 5 25.50 -21.10 11.93
CA HIS A 5 25.34 -22.43 11.33
C HIS A 5 24.19 -23.22 11.97
N ALA A 6 23.14 -22.50 12.43
CA ALA A 6 22.00 -23.11 13.07
C ALA A 6 21.17 -23.94 12.07
N LYS A 7 20.74 -25.12 12.48
CA LYS A 7 19.78 -25.94 11.73
C LYS A 7 18.33 -25.71 12.13
N ARG A 8 18.12 -25.08 13.29
CA ARG A 8 16.80 -24.78 13.86
C ARG A 8 16.82 -23.43 14.55
N MET A 9 15.71 -22.71 14.46
CA MET A 9 15.54 -21.40 15.10
C MET A 9 14.13 -21.27 15.66
N ILE A 10 14.05 -20.66 16.82
CA ILE A 10 12.80 -20.21 17.43
C ILE A 10 12.85 -18.69 17.50
N GLY A 11 11.98 -18.02 16.76
CA GLY A 11 11.75 -16.58 16.89
C GLY A 11 10.82 -16.29 18.05
N MET A 12 11.28 -15.49 19.00
CA MET A 12 10.50 -15.23 20.24
C MET A 12 9.58 -14.00 20.11
N ASP A 13 9.60 -13.32 18.99
CA ASP A 13 8.76 -12.13 18.69
C ASP A 13 7.46 -12.50 17.94
N ALA A 14 6.74 -13.50 18.47
CA ALA A 14 5.43 -13.89 17.93
C ALA A 14 4.49 -14.15 19.10
N GLY A 15 3.39 -13.39 19.14
CA GLY A 15 2.51 -13.37 20.31
C GLY A 15 1.33 -14.33 20.24
N GLY A 16 0.95 -14.82 21.38
CA GLY A 16 -0.26 -15.60 21.66
C GLY A 16 0.05 -16.98 22.21
N GLU A 17 -0.62 -17.31 23.33
CA GLU A 17 -0.48 -18.62 23.95
C GLU A 17 -0.96 -19.72 22.98
N GLY A 18 -0.12 -20.71 22.73
CA GLY A 18 -0.43 -21.84 21.84
C GLY A 18 -0.41 -21.53 20.35
N ILE A 19 0.03 -20.34 19.96
CA ILE A 19 0.12 -19.91 18.57
C ILE A 19 1.56 -20.04 18.09
N PHE A 20 1.75 -20.76 16.98
CA PHE A 20 3.02 -20.95 16.33
C PHE A 20 3.03 -20.24 14.98
N LEU A 21 3.89 -19.22 14.85
CA LEU A 21 4.07 -18.50 13.60
C LEU A 21 4.87 -19.36 12.62
N VAL A 22 4.30 -19.60 11.46
CA VAL A 22 4.86 -20.48 10.41
C VAL A 22 5.15 -19.78 9.09
N SER A 23 4.76 -18.51 8.99
CA SER A 23 5.02 -17.68 7.81
C SER A 23 4.87 -16.20 8.17
N SER A 24 5.70 -15.36 7.57
CA SER A 24 5.56 -13.90 7.63
C SER A 24 5.88 -13.27 6.29
N ALA A 25 5.26 -12.11 6.00
CA ALA A 25 5.53 -11.43 4.75
C ALA A 25 6.94 -10.84 4.70
N GLY A 26 7.54 -10.94 3.54
CA GLY A 26 8.57 -10.03 3.07
C GLY A 26 7.96 -8.76 2.49
N GLY A 27 8.80 -7.95 1.85
CA GLY A 27 8.33 -6.76 1.16
C GLY A 27 9.44 -5.91 0.60
N GLY A 28 9.04 -4.79 0.04
CA GLY A 28 9.95 -3.79 -0.51
C GLY A 28 9.16 -2.53 -0.85
N TYR A 29 9.88 -1.45 -0.97
CA TYR A 29 9.32 -0.16 -1.34
C TYR A 29 9.59 0.14 -2.80
N VAL A 30 8.63 0.80 -3.45
CA VAL A 30 8.81 1.39 -4.78
C VAL A 30 8.47 2.86 -4.68
N ASN A 31 9.34 3.70 -5.18
CA ASN A 31 9.05 5.13 -5.34
C ASN A 31 8.85 5.47 -6.81
N TYR A 32 7.84 6.26 -7.09
CA TYR A 32 7.69 6.99 -8.34
C TYR A 32 8.11 8.44 -8.10
N GLU A 33 8.94 8.97 -8.97
CA GLU A 33 9.30 10.37 -8.99
C GLU A 33 8.84 11.00 -10.30
N ILE A 34 8.05 12.04 -10.20
CA ILE A 34 7.53 12.81 -11.32
C ILE A 34 8.11 14.21 -11.22
N PRO A 35 9.24 14.48 -11.89
CA PRO A 35 9.81 15.81 -11.96
C PRO A 35 8.87 16.73 -12.75
N PHE A 36 8.78 17.99 -12.33
CA PHE A 36 7.97 19.00 -13.00
C PHE A 36 8.62 20.38 -12.94
N THR A 37 8.20 21.24 -13.86
CA THR A 37 8.53 22.66 -13.83
C THR A 37 7.33 23.44 -13.27
N ARG A 38 7.60 24.35 -12.31
CA ARG A 38 6.60 25.31 -11.86
C ARG A 38 6.38 26.37 -12.93
N VAL A 39 5.11 26.53 -13.33
CA VAL A 39 4.69 27.58 -14.24
C VAL A 39 3.66 28.48 -13.54
N PRO A 40 3.50 29.74 -13.95
CA PRO A 40 2.48 30.62 -13.39
C PRO A 40 1.10 29.99 -13.45
N ALA A 41 0.31 30.15 -12.40
CA ALA A 41 -1.04 29.62 -12.34
C ALA A 41 -1.93 30.22 -13.45
N GLN A 42 -2.68 29.36 -14.12
CA GLN A 42 -3.63 29.74 -15.16
C GLN A 42 -4.97 29.04 -14.92
N GLY A 43 -6.03 29.82 -14.79
CA GLY A 43 -7.37 29.33 -14.53
C GLY A 43 -7.81 29.50 -13.06
N GLN A 44 -8.93 28.93 -12.72
CA GLN A 44 -9.51 29.00 -11.38
C GLN A 44 -8.92 27.92 -10.49
N ALA A 45 -8.34 28.29 -9.33
CA ALA A 45 -7.85 27.34 -8.36
C ALA A 45 -9.02 26.71 -7.58
N VAL A 46 -8.99 25.35 -7.49
CA VAL A 46 -10.01 24.54 -6.82
C VAL A 46 -9.31 23.50 -5.96
N ALA A 47 -9.69 23.40 -4.70
CA ALA A 47 -9.22 22.35 -3.79
C ALA A 47 -10.21 21.20 -3.73
N LEU A 48 -9.68 19.98 -3.76
CA LEU A 48 -10.38 18.73 -3.51
C LEU A 48 -9.76 18.04 -2.29
N SER A 49 -10.59 17.52 -1.40
CA SER A 49 -10.14 16.81 -0.19
C SER A 49 -10.95 15.56 0.03
N VAL A 50 -10.27 14.43 0.32
CA VAL A 50 -10.89 13.16 0.71
C VAL A 50 -10.72 12.96 2.21
N ARG A 51 -11.81 12.65 2.91
CA ARG A 51 -11.87 12.49 4.38
C ARG A 51 -12.80 11.34 4.78
N GLY A 52 -12.83 11.04 6.09
CA GLY A 52 -13.77 10.11 6.69
C GLY A 52 -13.39 8.63 6.56
N LEU A 53 -12.20 8.31 6.06
CA LEU A 53 -11.74 6.93 5.94
C LEU A 53 -11.15 6.41 7.25
N ILE A 54 -11.39 5.13 7.55
CA ILE A 54 -10.90 4.45 8.75
C ILE A 54 -9.39 4.19 8.67
N GLY A 55 -8.89 3.81 7.48
CA GLY A 55 -7.49 3.46 7.27
C GLY A 55 -7.10 2.18 8.02
N GLY A 56 -5.82 2.05 8.38
CA GLY A 56 -5.30 0.90 9.11
C GLY A 56 -3.88 0.54 8.70
N HIS A 57 -3.31 -0.47 9.38
CA HIS A 57 -1.99 -0.98 9.04
C HIS A 57 -2.08 -1.89 7.80
N SER A 58 -1.27 -1.64 6.77
CA SER A 58 -1.30 -2.38 5.49
C SER A 58 -0.96 -3.87 5.60
N ALA A 59 -0.42 -4.33 6.73
CA ALA A 59 -0.18 -5.75 6.97
C ALA A 59 -1.42 -6.49 7.47
N GLY A 60 -2.22 -5.85 8.33
CA GLY A 60 -3.33 -6.53 9.00
C GLY A 60 -4.73 -6.13 8.52
N MET A 61 -4.81 -5.09 7.66
CA MET A 61 -6.11 -4.53 7.25
C MET A 61 -6.21 -4.31 5.73
N ILE A 62 -5.25 -4.83 4.96
CA ILE A 62 -5.22 -4.60 3.50
C ILE A 62 -6.33 -5.38 2.78
N ASP A 63 -6.81 -6.47 3.37
CA ASP A 63 -7.91 -7.30 2.91
C ASP A 63 -9.28 -6.91 3.50
N ALA A 64 -9.31 -5.89 4.37
CA ALA A 64 -10.56 -5.39 4.95
C ALA A 64 -11.34 -4.46 4.01
N GLU A 65 -10.95 -4.37 2.74
CA GLU A 65 -11.58 -3.58 1.66
C GLU A 65 -11.75 -2.08 2.01
N ARG A 66 -10.87 -1.55 2.89
CA ARG A 66 -10.90 -0.14 3.27
C ARG A 66 -10.45 0.77 2.13
N GLY A 67 -11.09 1.91 2.04
CA GLY A 67 -10.74 2.93 1.07
C GLY A 67 -9.33 3.48 1.26
N ASN A 68 -8.63 3.72 0.15
CA ASN A 68 -7.36 4.43 0.11
C ASN A 68 -7.63 5.84 -0.44
N SER A 69 -7.43 6.88 0.38
CA SER A 69 -7.77 8.26 0.00
C SER A 69 -7.04 8.74 -1.26
N ILE A 70 -5.78 8.34 -1.45
CA ILE A 70 -4.99 8.70 -2.63
C ILE A 70 -5.61 8.10 -3.90
N LYS A 71 -6.03 6.83 -3.83
CA LYS A 71 -6.70 6.15 -4.96
C LYS A 71 -8.08 6.71 -5.24
N ILE A 72 -8.83 7.07 -4.20
CA ILE A 72 -10.13 7.74 -4.31
C ILE A 72 -9.96 9.10 -4.99
N LEU A 73 -9.00 9.91 -4.54
CA LEU A 73 -8.71 11.21 -5.12
C LEU A 73 -8.26 11.07 -6.58
N ALA A 74 -7.36 10.12 -6.88
CA ALA A 74 -6.90 9.85 -8.24
C ALA A 74 -8.04 9.44 -9.18
N ARG A 75 -8.95 8.57 -8.74
CA ARG A 75 -10.14 8.18 -9.49
C ARG A 75 -11.07 9.36 -9.74
N THR A 76 -11.27 10.20 -8.73
CA THR A 76 -12.11 11.42 -8.83
C THR A 76 -11.52 12.41 -9.84
N LEU A 77 -10.21 12.68 -9.78
CA LEU A 77 -9.50 13.53 -10.73
C LEU A 77 -9.51 12.94 -12.14
N TYR A 78 -9.35 11.64 -12.28
CA TYR A 78 -9.44 10.96 -13.57
C TYR A 78 -10.84 11.10 -14.19
N ASN A 79 -11.91 10.94 -13.41
CA ASN A 79 -13.26 11.16 -13.89
C ASN A 79 -13.49 12.61 -14.30
N LEU A 80 -13.03 13.56 -13.48
CA LEU A 80 -13.10 14.99 -13.78
C LEU A 80 -12.36 15.34 -15.07
N SER A 81 -11.24 14.70 -15.37
CA SER A 81 -10.45 14.95 -16.58
C SER A 81 -11.16 14.59 -17.90
N LYS A 82 -12.29 13.87 -17.82
CA LYS A 82 -13.13 13.52 -19.01
C LYS A 82 -14.02 14.68 -19.44
N THR A 83 -14.31 15.60 -18.55
CA THR A 83 -15.27 16.73 -18.77
C THR A 83 -14.63 18.09 -18.59
N CYS A 84 -13.58 18.21 -17.79
CA CYS A 84 -12.90 19.47 -17.52
C CYS A 84 -11.41 19.38 -17.89
N LYS A 85 -10.84 20.49 -18.35
CA LYS A 85 -9.39 20.62 -18.51
C LYS A 85 -8.81 21.31 -17.28
N PHE A 86 -7.86 20.66 -16.62
CA PHE A 86 -7.17 21.20 -15.45
C PHE A 86 -5.71 20.76 -15.41
N THR A 87 -4.94 21.47 -14.57
CA THR A 87 -3.56 21.13 -14.23
C THR A 87 -3.40 21.09 -12.72
N ILE A 88 -2.62 20.18 -12.20
CA ILE A 88 -2.40 20.03 -10.76
C ILE A 88 -1.38 21.09 -10.30
N SER A 89 -1.67 21.77 -9.20
CA SER A 89 -0.73 22.63 -8.48
C SER A 89 0.00 21.86 -7.40
N THR A 90 -0.77 21.21 -6.51
CA THR A 90 -0.25 20.40 -5.41
C THR A 90 -1.12 19.18 -5.19
N ILE A 91 -0.50 18.11 -4.69
CA ILE A 91 -1.19 16.93 -4.19
C ILE A 91 -0.45 16.39 -2.97
N SER A 92 -1.18 15.94 -1.98
CA SER A 92 -0.65 15.27 -0.80
C SER A 92 -1.62 14.24 -0.28
N GLY A 93 -1.11 13.19 0.38
CA GLY A 93 -1.95 12.17 1.00
C GLY A 93 -1.12 11.11 1.69
N GLY A 94 -1.70 10.51 2.73
CA GLY A 94 -1.03 9.53 3.56
C GLY A 94 0.04 10.11 4.48
N ALA A 95 0.32 9.39 5.57
CA ALA A 95 1.31 9.82 6.58
C ALA A 95 2.49 8.86 6.70
N LYS A 96 2.26 7.58 6.38
CA LYS A 96 3.27 6.51 6.44
C LYS A 96 2.99 5.47 5.37
N THR A 97 4.02 5.00 4.71
CA THR A 97 3.90 4.03 3.60
C THR A 97 3.26 2.70 4.02
N ASN A 98 3.42 2.31 5.29
CA ASN A 98 2.83 1.09 5.86
C ASN A 98 1.41 1.27 6.43
N ALA A 99 0.79 2.43 6.23
CA ALA A 99 -0.59 2.70 6.61
C ALA A 99 -1.46 2.91 5.37
N ILE A 100 -2.70 2.45 5.41
CA ILE A 100 -3.71 2.75 4.38
C ILE A 100 -4.09 4.23 4.55
N PRO A 101 -3.91 5.08 3.54
CA PRO A 101 -4.15 6.51 3.64
C PRO A 101 -5.61 6.86 3.95
N ARG A 102 -5.80 7.69 4.98
CA ARG A 102 -7.13 8.14 5.42
C ARG A 102 -7.57 9.45 4.78
N GLU A 103 -6.61 10.28 4.42
CA GLU A 103 -6.82 11.65 3.96
C GLU A 103 -5.91 11.95 2.79
N SER A 104 -6.40 12.76 1.86
CA SER A 104 -5.63 13.31 0.75
C SER A 104 -6.23 14.61 0.27
N ASP A 105 -5.36 15.48 -0.25
CA ASP A 105 -5.69 16.82 -0.72
C ASP A 105 -5.05 17.08 -2.08
N CYS A 106 -5.74 17.85 -2.92
CA CYS A 106 -5.21 18.30 -4.20
C CYS A 106 -5.73 19.71 -4.51
N VAL A 107 -4.86 20.56 -5.02
CA VAL A 107 -5.23 21.83 -5.64
C VAL A 107 -5.02 21.72 -7.14
N ILE A 108 -6.06 21.96 -7.90
CA ILE A 108 -6.06 22.03 -9.36
C ILE A 108 -6.30 23.45 -9.86
N LEU A 109 -5.76 23.77 -11.02
CA LEU A 109 -6.09 24.98 -11.80
C LEU A 109 -7.01 24.57 -12.94
N LEU A 110 -8.25 24.98 -12.88
CA LEU A 110 -9.28 24.70 -13.88
C LEU A 110 -9.13 25.67 -15.05
N GLN A 111 -8.76 25.14 -16.23
CA GLN A 111 -8.56 25.93 -17.45
C GLN A 111 -9.80 25.88 -18.36
N GLN A 112 -10.60 24.80 -18.29
CA GLN A 112 -11.86 24.67 -19.03
C GLN A 112 -12.89 23.94 -18.17
N GLY A 113 -14.10 24.47 -18.11
CA GLY A 113 -15.19 24.07 -17.25
C GLY A 113 -15.43 25.12 -16.15
N THR A 114 -16.40 24.88 -15.31
CA THR A 114 -16.79 25.76 -14.20
C THR A 114 -16.61 25.06 -12.85
N LEU A 115 -16.61 25.81 -11.76
CA LEU A 115 -16.61 25.24 -10.42
C LEU A 115 -17.82 24.31 -10.18
N GLU A 116 -18.96 24.64 -10.77
CA GLU A 116 -20.18 23.81 -10.68
C GLU A 116 -20.01 22.48 -11.44
N ASP A 117 -19.32 22.46 -12.59
CA ASP A 117 -18.98 21.22 -13.30
C ASP A 117 -18.06 20.33 -12.44
N VAL A 118 -17.09 20.94 -11.74
CA VAL A 118 -16.22 20.21 -10.79
C VAL A 118 -17.05 19.62 -9.65
N LYS A 119 -17.92 20.39 -9.03
CA LYS A 119 -18.79 19.92 -7.94
C LYS A 119 -19.72 18.79 -8.40
N ALA A 120 -20.31 18.91 -9.58
CA ALA A 120 -21.17 17.87 -10.14
C ALA A 120 -20.42 16.55 -10.40
N SER A 121 -19.24 16.61 -11.03
CA SER A 121 -18.39 15.44 -11.28
C SER A 121 -17.91 14.79 -9.99
N VAL A 122 -17.54 15.58 -8.98
CA VAL A 122 -17.11 15.11 -7.67
C VAL A 122 -18.27 14.45 -6.92
N ALA A 123 -19.46 15.06 -6.91
CA ALA A 123 -20.65 14.49 -6.28
C ALA A 123 -21.06 13.14 -6.90
N GLU A 124 -20.97 13.01 -8.22
CA GLU A 124 -21.21 11.74 -8.91
C GLU A 124 -20.18 10.67 -8.48
N SER A 125 -18.89 11.04 -8.43
CA SER A 125 -17.82 10.13 -8.00
C SER A 125 -17.98 9.74 -6.53
N GLU A 126 -18.32 10.70 -5.66
CA GLU A 126 -18.56 10.46 -4.22
C GLU A 126 -19.73 9.50 -4.01
N GLY A 127 -20.83 9.68 -4.72
CA GLY A 127 -22.00 8.79 -4.62
C GLY A 127 -21.66 7.33 -4.95
N LYS A 128 -20.85 7.09 -6.00
CA LYS A 128 -20.38 5.76 -6.37
C LYS A 128 -19.45 5.18 -5.30
N ILE A 129 -18.51 5.97 -4.81
CA ILE A 129 -17.54 5.55 -3.79
C ILE A 129 -18.24 5.23 -2.46
N LYS A 130 -19.21 6.04 -2.02
CA LYS A 130 -20.02 5.76 -0.84
C LYS A 130 -20.79 4.45 -0.94
N ALA A 131 -21.34 4.15 -2.10
CA ALA A 131 -22.03 2.88 -2.32
C ALA A 131 -21.07 1.67 -2.27
N GLU A 132 -19.88 1.81 -2.83
CA GLU A 132 -18.85 0.76 -2.83
C GLU A 132 -18.26 0.51 -1.43
N LEU A 133 -18.09 1.55 -0.63
CA LEU A 133 -17.46 1.50 0.69
C LEU A 133 -18.46 1.56 1.86
N ALA A 134 -19.74 1.31 1.60
CA ALA A 134 -20.81 1.47 2.60
C ALA A 134 -20.58 0.67 3.90
N PHE A 135 -19.87 -0.46 3.82
CA PHE A 135 -19.59 -1.34 4.96
C PHE A 135 -18.18 -1.19 5.54
N SER A 136 -17.23 -0.66 4.77
CA SER A 136 -15.82 -0.51 5.20
C SER A 136 -15.48 0.91 5.63
N ASP A 137 -16.02 1.93 4.94
CA ASP A 137 -15.75 3.35 5.21
C ASP A 137 -17.01 4.19 4.99
N PRO A 138 -18.05 4.04 5.82
CA PRO A 138 -19.37 4.68 5.61
C PRO A 138 -19.32 6.22 5.66
N ASP A 139 -18.32 6.80 6.33
CA ASP A 139 -18.17 8.24 6.50
C ASP A 139 -17.32 8.91 5.40
N VAL A 140 -16.94 8.16 4.34
CA VAL A 140 -16.13 8.71 3.25
C VAL A 140 -16.79 9.93 2.64
N SER A 141 -16.02 10.99 2.45
CA SER A 141 -16.49 12.25 1.86
C SER A 141 -15.44 12.89 0.95
N ILE A 142 -15.90 13.55 -0.10
CA ILE A 142 -15.06 14.31 -1.03
C ILE A 142 -15.57 15.74 -1.10
N SER A 143 -14.81 16.67 -0.57
CA SER A 143 -15.19 18.09 -0.58
C SER A 143 -14.50 18.86 -1.71
N VAL A 144 -15.19 19.89 -2.20
CA VAL A 144 -14.70 20.84 -3.20
C VAL A 144 -14.84 22.24 -2.64
N SER A 145 -13.77 23.03 -2.70
CA SER A 145 -13.78 24.43 -2.27
C SER A 145 -12.95 25.32 -3.20
N ALA A 146 -13.22 26.62 -3.16
CA ALA A 146 -12.34 27.59 -3.79
C ALA A 146 -10.97 27.57 -3.11
N ALA A 147 -9.92 27.75 -3.90
CA ALA A 147 -8.54 27.79 -3.43
C ALA A 147 -7.79 28.95 -4.09
N SER A 148 -6.54 29.14 -3.67
CA SER A 148 -5.58 30.02 -4.34
C SER A 148 -4.29 29.24 -4.62
N ALA A 149 -3.65 29.54 -5.73
CA ALA A 149 -2.33 29.03 -6.05
C ALA A 149 -1.65 30.03 -7.01
N ASP A 150 -0.38 30.33 -6.74
CA ASP A 150 0.42 31.22 -7.59
C ASP A 150 1.08 30.48 -8.76
N THR A 151 1.27 29.18 -8.59
CA THR A 151 1.93 28.30 -9.58
C THR A 151 1.19 26.96 -9.72
N MET A 152 1.46 26.30 -10.84
CA MET A 152 1.02 24.94 -11.12
C MET A 152 2.17 24.13 -11.72
N MET A 153 2.03 22.80 -11.74
CA MET A 153 2.93 21.93 -12.51
C MET A 153 2.76 22.19 -14.01
N ASP A 154 3.77 21.90 -14.81
CA ASP A 154 3.56 21.84 -16.26
C ASP A 154 2.52 20.77 -16.63
N GLU A 155 1.86 20.94 -17.77
CA GLU A 155 0.74 20.07 -18.21
C GLU A 155 1.18 18.61 -18.40
N THR A 156 2.40 18.38 -18.86
CA THR A 156 2.94 17.05 -19.10
C THR A 156 3.12 16.28 -17.79
N ALA A 157 3.77 16.92 -16.82
CA ALA A 157 3.97 16.32 -15.49
C ALA A 157 2.64 16.06 -14.78
N SER A 158 1.70 17.00 -14.86
CA SER A 158 0.35 16.82 -14.28
C SER A 158 -0.38 15.60 -14.88
N LYS A 159 -0.30 15.40 -16.20
CA LYS A 159 -0.88 14.22 -16.86
C LYS A 159 -0.20 12.92 -16.46
N LYS A 160 1.14 12.92 -16.38
CA LYS A 160 1.92 11.76 -15.93
C LYS A 160 1.58 11.38 -14.48
N LEU A 161 1.50 12.37 -13.59
CA LEU A 161 1.11 12.18 -12.20
C LEU A 161 -0.29 11.56 -12.07
N LEU A 162 -1.27 12.10 -12.78
CA LEU A 162 -2.63 11.57 -12.76
C LEU A 162 -2.66 10.12 -13.26
N ARG A 163 -1.94 9.80 -14.34
CA ARG A 163 -1.84 8.43 -14.86
C ARG A 163 -1.16 7.50 -13.89
N ALA A 164 -0.05 7.90 -13.27
CA ALA A 164 0.67 7.10 -12.29
C ALA A 164 -0.22 6.73 -11.09
N LEU A 165 -0.91 7.70 -10.52
CA LEU A 165 -1.82 7.48 -9.40
C LEU A 165 -3.06 6.64 -9.78
N HIS A 166 -3.61 6.86 -10.97
CA HIS A 166 -4.79 6.14 -11.43
C HIS A 166 -4.49 4.67 -11.74
N LEU A 167 -3.39 4.40 -12.46
CA LEU A 167 -3.04 3.06 -12.94
C LEU A 167 -2.31 2.21 -11.89
N ALA A 168 -1.58 2.80 -10.94
CA ALA A 168 -0.92 2.03 -9.89
C ALA A 168 -1.92 1.11 -9.18
N PRO A 169 -1.68 -0.22 -9.13
CA PRO A 169 -2.54 -1.13 -8.38
C PRO A 169 -2.47 -0.83 -6.88
N ASN A 170 -3.49 -1.25 -6.12
CA ASN A 170 -3.56 -1.06 -4.67
C ASN A 170 -4.41 -2.14 -4.03
N GLY A 171 -4.15 -2.45 -2.76
CA GLY A 171 -4.92 -3.43 -2.00
C GLY A 171 -4.37 -4.84 -2.10
N CYS A 172 -5.18 -5.82 -1.75
CA CYS A 172 -4.87 -7.25 -1.85
C CYS A 172 -4.71 -7.63 -3.32
N GLN A 173 -3.57 -8.22 -3.67
CA GLN A 173 -3.26 -8.71 -5.02
C GLN A 173 -3.47 -10.22 -5.14
N MET A 174 -3.22 -10.97 -4.06
CA MET A 174 -3.34 -12.43 -4.05
C MET A 174 -3.64 -12.94 -2.64
N MET A 175 -4.58 -13.89 -2.54
CA MET A 175 -4.89 -14.62 -1.30
C MET A 175 -4.22 -15.99 -1.29
N SER A 176 -3.80 -16.46 -0.11
CA SER A 176 -3.25 -17.80 0.07
C SER A 176 -4.31 -18.88 -0.14
N LYS A 177 -3.94 -19.95 -0.83
CA LYS A 177 -4.75 -21.17 -0.90
C LYS A 177 -4.34 -22.20 0.15
N ALA A 178 -3.10 -22.10 0.66
CA ALA A 178 -2.60 -23.00 1.70
C ALA A 178 -3.12 -22.60 3.10
N ILE A 179 -3.29 -21.32 3.37
CA ILE A 179 -3.73 -20.79 4.66
C ILE A 179 -4.93 -19.87 4.41
N PRO A 180 -6.16 -20.30 4.75
CA PRO A 180 -7.35 -19.48 4.57
C PRO A 180 -7.25 -18.13 5.31
N GLY A 181 -7.69 -17.06 4.66
CA GLY A 181 -7.67 -15.70 5.21
C GLY A 181 -6.31 -15.00 5.19
N LEU A 182 -5.23 -15.66 4.77
CA LEU A 182 -3.92 -15.03 4.63
C LEU A 182 -3.78 -14.32 3.27
N VAL A 183 -3.35 -13.06 3.30
CA VAL A 183 -2.92 -12.34 2.10
C VAL A 183 -1.53 -12.81 1.70
N ASN A 184 -1.37 -13.28 0.46
CA ASN A 184 -0.07 -13.67 -0.11
C ASN A 184 0.69 -12.48 -0.70
N ALA A 185 -0.01 -11.58 -1.33
CA ALA A 185 0.60 -10.39 -1.92
C ALA A 185 -0.33 -9.19 -1.83
N SER A 186 0.22 -8.04 -1.52
CA SER A 186 -0.50 -6.78 -1.47
C SER A 186 0.38 -5.61 -1.91
N LEU A 187 -0.27 -4.53 -2.31
CA LEU A 187 0.35 -3.26 -2.61
C LEU A 187 -0.43 -2.14 -1.93
N ASN A 188 0.28 -1.25 -1.26
CA ASN A 188 -0.29 -0.04 -0.67
C ASN A 188 0.32 1.21 -1.30
N VAL A 189 -0.49 2.01 -1.96
CA VAL A 189 -0.11 3.38 -2.34
C VAL A 189 -0.20 4.21 -1.07
N GLY A 190 0.93 4.34 -0.35
CA GLY A 190 0.93 4.77 1.05
C GLY A 190 1.07 6.27 1.25
N VAL A 191 1.86 6.93 0.41
CA VAL A 191 2.12 8.37 0.53
C VAL A 191 2.21 9.00 -0.85
N VAL A 192 1.70 10.20 -1.00
CA VAL A 192 2.00 11.10 -2.12
C VAL A 192 2.36 12.48 -1.58
N THR A 193 3.46 13.04 -2.05
CA THR A 193 3.96 14.34 -1.59
C THR A 193 4.44 15.20 -2.76
N THR A 194 3.95 16.43 -2.83
CA THR A 194 4.49 17.44 -3.75
C THR A 194 5.65 18.15 -3.09
N HIS A 195 6.83 18.05 -3.69
CA HIS A 195 8.03 18.82 -3.36
C HIS A 195 8.15 20.07 -4.26
N GLU A 196 9.25 20.77 -4.18
CA GLU A 196 9.49 21.98 -4.97
C GLU A 196 9.55 21.70 -6.49
N ASP A 197 10.22 20.63 -6.88
CA ASP A 197 10.56 20.26 -8.27
C ASP A 197 10.05 18.89 -8.72
N LYS A 198 9.46 18.13 -7.82
CA LYS A 198 8.90 16.79 -8.12
C LYS A 198 7.76 16.39 -7.23
N VAL A 199 6.95 15.45 -7.70
CA VAL A 199 6.05 14.67 -6.85
C VAL A 199 6.66 13.28 -6.60
N VAL A 200 6.61 12.83 -5.35
CA VAL A 200 7.00 11.48 -4.97
C VAL A 200 5.75 10.69 -4.56
N ILE A 201 5.60 9.48 -5.11
CA ILE A 201 4.59 8.51 -4.70
C ILE A 201 5.32 7.31 -4.09
N GLU A 202 5.03 7.00 -2.84
CA GLU A 202 5.63 5.89 -2.12
C GLU A 202 4.67 4.71 -2.03
N LEU A 203 5.12 3.56 -2.52
CA LEU A 203 4.36 2.32 -2.56
C LEU A 203 5.07 1.26 -1.71
N LEU A 204 4.30 0.45 -0.98
CA LEU A 204 4.81 -0.68 -0.20
C LEU A 204 4.22 -1.97 -0.72
N ILE A 205 5.10 -2.87 -1.19
CA ILE A 205 4.77 -4.25 -1.55
C ILE A 205 4.94 -5.12 -0.31
N ARG A 206 4.00 -6.04 -0.06
CA ARG A 206 4.13 -7.14 0.88
C ARG A 206 3.85 -8.46 0.16
N ASN A 207 4.60 -9.49 0.51
CA ASN A 207 4.59 -10.77 -0.20
C ASN A 207 4.89 -11.94 0.73
N ALA A 208 4.29 -13.09 0.46
CA ALA A 208 4.60 -14.36 1.15
C ALA A 208 5.78 -15.09 0.51
N ALA A 209 6.20 -14.72 -0.70
CA ALA A 209 7.35 -15.28 -1.42
C ALA A 209 8.05 -14.18 -2.22
N ASP A 210 9.40 -14.17 -2.23
CA ASP A 210 10.17 -13.10 -2.85
C ASP A 210 9.91 -12.94 -4.35
N SER A 211 9.63 -14.05 -5.06
CA SER A 211 9.23 -13.99 -6.47
C SER A 211 7.94 -13.21 -6.75
N LEU A 212 7.00 -13.15 -5.79
CA LEU A 212 5.80 -12.32 -5.90
C LEU A 212 6.13 -10.83 -5.76
N ARG A 213 7.09 -10.49 -4.87
CA ARG A 213 7.60 -9.13 -4.75
C ARG A 213 8.24 -8.67 -6.05
N GLU A 214 9.14 -9.50 -6.60
CA GLU A 214 9.85 -9.23 -7.84
C GLU A 214 8.84 -8.96 -8.97
N MET A 215 7.89 -9.86 -9.18
CA MET A 215 6.83 -9.70 -10.19
C MET A 215 6.06 -8.38 -10.02
N ILE A 216 5.66 -8.01 -8.80
CA ILE A 216 4.92 -6.77 -8.56
C ILE A 216 5.82 -5.55 -8.79
N ALA A 217 7.08 -5.61 -8.33
CA ALA A 217 8.04 -4.54 -8.52
C ALA A 217 8.32 -4.31 -10.02
N ASP A 218 8.57 -5.37 -10.78
CA ASP A 218 8.81 -5.30 -12.22
C ASP A 218 7.61 -4.68 -12.96
N ASN A 219 6.38 -5.08 -12.62
CA ASN A 219 5.16 -4.47 -13.18
C ASN A 219 5.05 -2.97 -12.86
N LEU A 220 5.45 -2.55 -11.66
CA LEU A 220 5.44 -1.13 -11.30
C LEU A 220 6.53 -0.34 -12.03
N LEU A 221 7.72 -0.91 -12.20
CA LEU A 221 8.81 -0.29 -12.95
C LEU A 221 8.46 -0.15 -14.44
N ASP A 222 7.89 -1.18 -15.05
CA ASP A 222 7.44 -1.18 -16.45
C ASP A 222 6.29 -0.18 -16.67
N LEU A 223 5.36 -0.10 -15.73
CA LEU A 223 4.30 0.92 -15.75
C LEU A 223 4.89 2.34 -15.70
N ALA A 224 5.88 2.56 -14.85
CA ALA A 224 6.56 3.87 -14.74
C ALA A 224 7.28 4.23 -16.05
N ASP A 225 7.98 3.28 -16.67
CA ASP A 225 8.64 3.46 -17.96
C ASP A 225 7.62 3.81 -19.06
N THR A 226 6.52 3.06 -19.11
CA THR A 226 5.40 3.30 -20.06
C THR A 226 4.81 4.71 -19.92
N ILE A 227 4.72 5.24 -18.70
CA ILE A 227 4.25 6.61 -18.43
C ILE A 227 5.35 7.64 -18.71
N GLY A 228 6.61 7.23 -18.68
CA GLY A 228 7.79 8.06 -18.82
C GLY A 228 8.11 8.85 -17.55
N ILE A 229 8.07 8.17 -16.39
CA ILE A 229 8.47 8.69 -15.08
C ILE A 229 9.59 7.83 -14.50
N THR A 230 10.31 8.36 -13.49
CA THR A 230 11.34 7.60 -12.79
C THR A 230 10.72 6.72 -11.71
N ALA A 231 11.19 5.47 -11.63
CA ALA A 231 10.84 4.56 -10.56
C ALA A 231 12.06 3.75 -10.09
N TYR A 232 12.07 3.38 -8.80
CA TYR A 232 13.10 2.53 -8.23
C TYR A 232 12.60 1.79 -6.99
N THR A 233 13.19 0.61 -6.75
CA THR A 233 12.98 -0.21 -5.54
C THR A 233 14.01 0.12 -4.46
N PHE A 234 13.62 0.00 -3.19
CA PHE A 234 14.53 0.17 -2.05
C PHE A 234 14.02 -0.52 -0.79
N LYS A 235 14.91 -0.72 0.19
CA LYS A 235 14.59 -1.31 1.51
C LYS A 235 13.80 -2.61 1.42
N GLU A 236 14.28 -3.53 0.60
CA GLU A 236 13.71 -4.86 0.49
C GLU A 236 14.00 -5.70 1.73
N PHE A 237 13.04 -6.52 2.12
CA PHE A 237 13.19 -7.47 3.23
C PHE A 237 12.54 -8.80 2.84
N PRO A 238 13.20 -9.94 3.17
CA PRO A 238 12.77 -11.24 2.70
C PRO A 238 11.55 -11.77 3.44
N ALA A 239 10.78 -12.63 2.76
CA ALA A 239 9.68 -13.37 3.33
C ALA A 239 10.18 -14.54 4.20
N PHE A 240 9.39 -14.93 5.19
CA PHE A 240 9.45 -16.21 5.85
C PHE A 240 8.37 -17.12 5.25
N ASP A 241 8.75 -17.90 4.24
CA ASP A 241 7.83 -18.74 3.49
C ASP A 241 7.29 -19.89 4.36
N TYR A 242 6.02 -20.22 4.15
CA TYR A 242 5.42 -21.42 4.75
C TYR A 242 6.08 -22.69 4.20
N SER A 243 6.54 -23.56 5.11
CA SER A 243 6.97 -24.92 4.78
C SER A 243 5.90 -25.92 5.20
N ALA A 244 5.50 -26.79 4.26
CA ALA A 244 4.58 -27.89 4.59
C ALA A 244 5.23 -28.89 5.57
N GLU A 245 6.55 -29.09 5.48
CA GLU A 245 7.35 -29.96 6.34
C GLU A 245 8.20 -29.12 7.30
N SER A 246 8.04 -29.31 8.62
CA SER A 246 8.84 -28.68 9.67
C SER A 246 8.85 -29.56 10.90
N PRO A 247 9.90 -30.41 11.07
CA PRO A 247 10.06 -31.24 12.26
C PRO A 247 10.12 -30.44 13.58
N LEU A 248 10.64 -29.21 13.54
CA LEU A 248 10.66 -28.31 14.69
C LEU A 248 9.26 -27.86 15.10
N ARG A 249 8.42 -27.47 14.13
CA ARG A 249 7.02 -27.11 14.35
C ARG A 249 6.26 -28.26 14.95
N ASP A 250 6.34 -29.43 14.33
CA ASP A 250 5.57 -30.61 14.75
C ASP A 250 5.94 -31.04 16.17
N LEU A 251 7.24 -31.01 16.51
CA LEU A 251 7.75 -31.26 17.85
C LEU A 251 7.24 -30.21 18.85
N ALA A 252 7.35 -28.93 18.53
CA ALA A 252 6.96 -27.84 19.42
C ALA A 252 5.45 -27.86 19.71
N MET A 253 4.62 -28.07 18.69
CA MET A 253 3.17 -28.20 18.86
C MET A 253 2.79 -29.39 19.71
N SER A 254 3.38 -30.57 19.47
CA SER A 254 3.15 -31.78 20.27
C SER A 254 3.54 -31.59 21.73
N LEU A 255 4.69 -30.97 22.00
CA LEU A 255 5.13 -30.67 23.37
C LEU A 255 4.16 -29.68 24.07
N TYR A 256 3.74 -28.62 23.36
CA TYR A 256 2.80 -27.65 23.91
C TYR A 256 1.47 -28.34 24.29
N GLU A 257 0.88 -29.13 23.42
CA GLU A 257 -0.37 -29.84 23.67
C GLU A 257 -0.25 -30.82 24.86
N LYS A 258 0.87 -31.54 24.93
CA LYS A 258 1.15 -32.47 26.05
C LYS A 258 1.31 -31.77 27.39
N THR A 259 1.92 -30.58 27.41
CA THR A 259 2.23 -29.87 28.67
C THR A 259 1.09 -28.97 29.13
N SER A 260 0.39 -28.31 28.19
CA SER A 260 -0.68 -27.35 28.53
C SER A 260 -2.08 -28.00 28.56
N GLY A 261 -2.27 -29.14 27.90
CA GLY A 261 -3.59 -29.73 27.66
C GLY A 261 -4.45 -28.95 26.65
N LYS A 262 -3.89 -27.93 26.02
CA LYS A 262 -4.56 -27.08 25.03
C LYS A 262 -4.11 -27.41 23.62
N LYS A 263 -4.96 -27.18 22.62
CA LYS A 263 -4.63 -27.38 21.22
C LYS A 263 -3.66 -26.30 20.73
N ALA A 264 -2.64 -26.69 20.00
CA ALA A 264 -1.73 -25.77 19.31
C ALA A 264 -2.35 -25.30 17.98
N GLU A 265 -2.06 -24.04 17.61
CA GLU A 265 -2.53 -23.45 16.37
C GLU A 265 -1.36 -22.88 15.58
N ILE A 266 -1.37 -23.05 14.24
CA ILE A 266 -0.45 -22.35 13.36
C ILE A 266 -1.04 -21.02 12.92
N ARG A 267 -0.16 -20.02 12.78
CA ARG A 267 -0.53 -18.71 12.27
C ARG A 267 0.50 -18.24 11.25
N ALA A 268 0.01 -17.57 10.23
CA ALA A 268 0.81 -16.77 9.32
C ALA A 268 0.39 -15.30 9.45
N VAL A 269 1.32 -14.39 9.21
CA VAL A 269 1.07 -12.95 9.28
C VAL A 269 1.53 -12.26 8.01
N HIS A 270 0.79 -11.27 7.57
CA HIS A 270 1.13 -10.43 6.42
C HIS A 270 2.05 -9.24 6.82
N GLY A 271 2.68 -9.32 7.97
CA GLY A 271 3.75 -8.43 8.47
C GLY A 271 5.13 -9.09 8.37
N GLY A 272 6.19 -8.28 8.32
CA GLY A 272 7.56 -8.79 8.33
C GLY A 272 8.01 -9.21 9.73
N THR A 273 8.83 -10.26 9.81
CA THR A 273 9.52 -10.69 11.03
C THR A 273 11.00 -10.97 10.73
N GLU A 274 11.82 -11.03 11.77
CA GLU A 274 13.23 -11.42 11.67
C GLU A 274 13.43 -12.83 11.09
N CYS A 275 12.43 -13.71 11.20
CA CYS A 275 12.49 -15.08 10.67
C CYS A 275 12.81 -15.12 9.17
N GLY A 276 12.32 -14.15 8.37
CA GLY A 276 12.64 -14.03 6.95
C GLY A 276 14.14 -13.77 6.72
N VAL A 277 14.72 -12.87 7.51
CA VAL A 277 16.15 -12.54 7.42
C VAL A 277 17.01 -13.77 7.74
N PHE A 278 16.69 -14.49 8.82
CA PHE A 278 17.45 -15.70 9.21
C PHE A 278 17.29 -16.83 8.21
N ARG A 279 16.13 -16.98 7.59
CA ARG A 279 15.92 -17.97 6.51
C ARG A 279 16.84 -17.70 5.32
N THR A 280 17.03 -16.45 4.96
CA THR A 280 17.95 -16.05 3.88
C THR A 280 19.41 -16.26 4.27
N LEU A 281 19.79 -15.93 5.50
CA LEU A 281 21.16 -16.07 5.99
C LEU A 281 21.57 -17.53 6.23
N CYS A 282 20.63 -18.41 6.56
CA CYS A 282 20.86 -19.83 6.87
C CYS A 282 19.96 -20.71 6.00
N PRO A 283 20.29 -20.95 4.72
CA PRO A 283 19.49 -21.78 3.83
C PRO A 283 19.24 -23.18 4.41
N GLY A 284 17.97 -23.61 4.40
CA GLY A 284 17.56 -24.91 4.95
C GLY A 284 17.32 -24.95 6.46
N ILE A 285 17.43 -23.82 7.15
CA ILE A 285 17.08 -23.73 8.57
C ILE A 285 15.57 -23.97 8.78
N ASP A 286 15.23 -24.82 9.76
CA ASP A 286 13.84 -25.03 10.20
C ASP A 286 13.47 -23.99 11.26
N ILE A 287 12.47 -23.14 10.97
CA ILE A 287 12.12 -21.97 11.78
C ILE A 287 10.66 -22.05 12.21
N ILE A 288 10.41 -21.69 13.46
CA ILE A 288 9.09 -21.37 13.98
C ILE A 288 9.18 -20.07 14.80
N GLY A 289 8.08 -19.34 14.88
CA GLY A 289 7.95 -18.22 15.82
C GLY A 289 6.95 -18.57 16.90
N PHE A 290 7.28 -18.32 18.15
CA PHE A 290 6.32 -18.24 19.26
C PHE A 290 6.93 -17.43 20.39
N GLY A 291 6.08 -16.81 21.22
CA GLY A 291 6.57 -15.99 22.32
C GLY A 291 5.44 -15.47 23.19
N PRO A 292 5.77 -14.78 24.29
CA PRO A 292 4.79 -14.09 25.10
C PRO A 292 4.11 -12.97 24.31
N ARG A 293 2.94 -12.55 24.81
CA ARG A 293 2.24 -11.37 24.29
C ARG A 293 2.98 -10.09 24.60
#